data_7d17e59a58568d2df0d2fd2a43618bdc
#
_entry.id   7d17e59a58568d2df0d2fd2a43618bdc
#
_cell.length_a   1.000
_cell.length_b   1.000
_cell.length_c   1.000
_cell.angle_alpha   90.00
_cell.angle_beta   90.00
_cell.angle_gamma   90.00
#
_symmetry.space_group_name_H-M   'P 1'
#
loop_
_entity.id
_entity.type
_entity.pdbx_description
1 polymer ?
#
loop_
_entity_poly.entity_id
_entity_poly.type
_entity_poly.pdbx_seq_one_letter_code
_entity_poly.pdbx_strand_id
1 'polypeptide(L)'
;MSLATALRTLGLALIALFACGPLWAGNDTVLKLVQSIPLPDVEGRIDHFAIDVKGERAFLAALTKNTIEVVDLKAGRIIKTLPGFAKPQGVRFVPELKRLFVATGLDGALTTLDARTLSVLGTAHGSLGADAIGYDPRTKYLYVGSGGSDANKATGDLTVFSAKDGTQMAALITDAHAGGSVIQTRGEHLYVLVPEKAQVLVLDRRTGAQVAKWAIPGIQRNVALDLDEKGHRLFLGVRTPASVVVLDSRSGAVVASIPTVGTLDGLSYDQATRRLYTTGGEGFIDVTQQMDADHYERIARIESGPNARTSAFVPEWHRLYVAVPRDKDRGAELRAYESVP
;
A
#
# COMPACT_ATOMS: atom_id res chain seq x y z
N MET A 1 -25.59 54.31 -69.19
CA MET A 1 -25.34 52.85 -69.08
C MET A 1 -24.36 52.68 -67.95
N SER A 2 -24.82 52.32 -66.77
CA SER A 2 -23.97 52.14 -65.57
C SER A 2 -24.41 50.87 -64.87
N LEU A 3 -23.46 49.90 -64.74
CA LEU A 3 -23.68 48.71 -64.02
C LEU A 3 -23.33 48.97 -62.53
N ALA A 4 -24.27 48.68 -61.65
CA ALA A 4 -24.07 48.70 -60.21
C ALA A 4 -23.63 47.31 -59.74
N THR A 5 -22.46 47.25 -59.08
CA THR A 5 -21.91 46.01 -58.49
C THR A 5 -22.35 45.99 -57.03
N ALA A 6 -23.12 44.97 -56.65
CA ALA A 6 -23.52 44.73 -55.27
C ALA A 6 -22.42 43.88 -54.53
N LEU A 7 -21.81 44.47 -53.51
CA LEU A 7 -20.93 43.68 -52.52
C LEU A 7 -21.85 42.99 -51.49
N ARG A 8 -21.82 41.69 -51.46
CA ARG A 8 -22.35 40.87 -50.35
C ARG A 8 -21.25 40.64 -49.32
N THR A 9 -21.36 41.22 -48.16
CA THR A 9 -20.54 40.93 -46.99
C THR A 9 -21.04 39.66 -46.32
N LEU A 10 -20.21 38.59 -46.36
CA LEU A 10 -20.43 37.38 -45.57
C LEU A 10 -19.86 37.62 -44.16
N GLY A 11 -20.73 37.70 -43.17
CA GLY A 11 -20.33 37.70 -41.75
C GLY A 11 -19.96 36.27 -41.30
N LEU A 12 -18.69 36.00 -41.01
CA LEU A 12 -18.27 34.79 -40.28
C LEU A 12 -18.62 34.94 -38.80
N ALA A 13 -19.59 34.17 -38.33
CA ALA A 13 -19.85 34.01 -36.90
C ALA A 13 -18.82 33.01 -36.35
N LEU A 14 -17.85 33.49 -35.54
CA LEU A 14 -16.94 32.66 -34.79
C LEU A 14 -17.71 32.07 -33.59
N ILE A 15 -18.07 30.79 -33.67
CA ILE A 15 -18.58 30.03 -32.52
C ILE A 15 -17.38 29.64 -31.68
N ALA A 16 -17.14 30.36 -30.58
CA ALA A 16 -16.19 29.96 -29.56
C ALA A 16 -16.77 28.78 -28.77
N LEU A 17 -16.31 27.56 -29.07
CA LEU A 17 -16.52 26.39 -28.23
C LEU A 17 -15.73 26.59 -26.95
N PHE A 18 -16.36 27.03 -25.88
CA PHE A 18 -15.82 26.88 -24.52
C PHE A 18 -15.81 25.41 -24.20
N ALA A 19 -14.64 24.78 -24.31
CA ALA A 19 -14.39 23.48 -23.71
C ALA A 19 -14.45 23.68 -22.19
N CYS A 20 -15.60 23.36 -21.59
CA CYS A 20 -15.71 23.22 -20.13
C CYS A 20 -14.88 21.99 -19.71
N GLY A 21 -13.61 22.22 -19.40
CA GLY A 21 -12.79 21.18 -18.73
C GLY A 21 -13.44 20.84 -17.38
N PRO A 22 -13.30 19.60 -16.88
CA PRO A 22 -13.84 19.24 -15.59
C PRO A 22 -13.27 20.18 -14.52
N LEU A 23 -14.14 20.89 -13.83
CA LEU A 23 -13.81 21.64 -12.61
C LEU A 23 -13.36 20.58 -11.58
N TRP A 24 -12.06 20.46 -11.39
CA TRP A 24 -11.50 19.68 -10.29
C TRP A 24 -11.93 20.36 -8.99
N ALA A 25 -12.79 19.71 -8.21
CA ALA A 25 -13.04 20.12 -6.84
C ALA A 25 -11.69 20.28 -6.14
N GLY A 26 -11.51 21.37 -5.38
CA GLY A 26 -10.23 21.64 -4.72
C GLY A 26 -9.80 20.42 -3.90
N ASN A 27 -8.53 20.05 -3.99
CA ASN A 27 -7.97 18.83 -3.37
C ASN A 27 -8.30 18.69 -1.86
N ASP A 28 -8.52 19.80 -1.17
CA ASP A 28 -8.87 19.86 0.27
C ASP A 28 -10.30 19.40 0.59
N THR A 29 -11.14 19.17 -0.41
CA THR A 29 -12.52 18.71 -0.21
C THR A 29 -12.63 17.20 -0.04
N VAL A 30 -11.61 16.44 -0.40
CA VAL A 30 -11.63 14.97 -0.40
C VAL A 30 -10.64 14.39 0.62
N LEU A 31 -9.43 14.98 0.70
CA LEU A 31 -8.36 14.54 1.58
C LEU A 31 -7.54 15.75 2.02
N LYS A 32 -7.53 16.06 3.31
CA LYS A 32 -6.89 17.25 3.88
C LYS A 32 -5.70 16.88 4.74
N LEU A 33 -4.52 17.50 4.50
CA LEU A 33 -3.37 17.39 5.40
C LEU A 33 -3.73 18.01 6.76
N VAL A 34 -3.71 17.21 7.82
CA VAL A 34 -4.05 17.65 9.19
C VAL A 34 -2.86 17.62 10.14
N GLN A 35 -1.81 16.86 9.81
CA GLN A 35 -0.62 16.79 10.65
C GLN A 35 0.61 16.42 9.82
N SER A 36 1.74 17.04 10.12
CA SER A 36 3.07 16.64 9.63
C SER A 36 3.96 16.40 10.85
N ILE A 37 4.47 15.18 10.99
CA ILE A 37 5.32 14.75 12.09
C ILE A 37 6.74 14.64 11.59
N PRO A 38 7.68 15.48 12.03
CA PRO A 38 9.05 15.43 11.58
C PRO A 38 9.76 14.16 12.06
N LEU A 39 10.59 13.59 11.17
CA LEU A 39 11.45 12.43 11.43
C LEU A 39 12.92 12.86 11.20
N PRO A 40 13.51 13.67 12.11
CA PRO A 40 14.72 14.44 11.82
C PRO A 40 15.94 13.60 11.45
N ASP A 41 16.07 12.42 12.05
CA ASP A 41 17.23 11.54 11.87
C ASP A 41 16.95 10.36 10.91
N VAL A 42 15.82 10.41 10.18
CA VAL A 42 15.50 9.38 9.20
C VAL A 42 15.98 9.82 7.83
N GLU A 43 16.82 8.99 7.24
CA GLU A 43 17.38 9.19 5.90
C GLU A 43 17.05 8.02 4.98
N GLY A 44 16.95 8.33 3.68
CA GLY A 44 16.67 7.33 2.66
C GLY A 44 15.26 6.78 2.72
N ARG A 45 15.10 5.51 2.34
CA ARG A 45 13.78 4.88 2.21
C ARG A 45 13.17 4.56 3.58
N ILE A 46 11.91 4.97 3.74
CA ILE A 46 11.00 4.43 4.76
C ILE A 46 10.14 3.38 4.05
N ASP A 47 10.08 2.19 4.61
CA ASP A 47 9.30 1.09 4.05
C ASP A 47 7.96 0.92 4.79
N HIS A 48 7.47 -0.30 4.97
CA HIS A 48 6.18 -0.50 5.62
C HIS A 48 6.17 0.04 7.06
N PHE A 49 4.98 0.35 7.52
CA PHE A 49 4.76 0.75 8.91
C PHE A 49 3.41 0.24 9.42
N ALA A 50 3.26 0.18 10.74
CA ALA A 50 2.05 -0.23 11.41
C ALA A 50 1.57 0.85 12.38
N ILE A 51 0.24 0.93 12.56
CA ILE A 51 -0.40 1.88 13.49
C ILE A 51 -1.01 1.11 14.67
N ASP A 52 -0.66 1.51 15.87
CA ASP A 52 -1.33 1.13 17.11
C ASP A 52 -2.39 2.19 17.42
N VAL A 53 -3.64 1.93 17.00
CA VAL A 53 -4.75 2.87 17.14
C VAL A 53 -5.02 3.23 18.60
N LYS A 54 -5.01 2.23 19.50
CA LYS A 54 -5.28 2.47 20.93
C LYS A 54 -4.15 3.18 21.67
N GLY A 55 -2.90 2.88 21.25
CA GLY A 55 -1.72 3.51 21.82
C GLY A 55 -1.35 4.84 21.14
N GLU A 56 -2.08 5.25 20.09
CA GLU A 56 -1.80 6.43 19.27
C GLU A 56 -0.34 6.49 18.81
N ARG A 57 0.19 5.33 18.34
CA ARG A 57 1.59 5.19 17.92
C ARG A 57 1.72 4.62 16.51
N ALA A 58 2.77 5.03 15.82
CA ALA A 58 3.23 4.39 14.60
C ALA A 58 4.60 3.72 14.80
N PHE A 59 4.82 2.61 14.10
CA PHE A 59 6.09 1.89 14.05
C PHE A 59 6.56 1.86 12.60
N LEU A 60 7.61 2.61 12.26
CA LEU A 60 8.07 2.81 10.88
C LEU A 60 9.38 2.07 10.64
N ALA A 61 9.45 1.30 9.55
CA ALA A 61 10.68 0.71 9.07
C ALA A 61 11.54 1.77 8.36
N ALA A 62 12.50 2.35 9.05
CA ALA A 62 13.52 3.21 8.45
C ALA A 62 14.60 2.32 7.80
N LEU A 63 14.28 1.81 6.59
CA LEU A 63 15.01 0.74 5.91
C LEU A 63 16.50 1.04 5.76
N THR A 64 16.84 2.24 5.28
CA THR A 64 18.23 2.64 5.02
C THR A 64 19.02 2.85 6.33
N LYS A 65 18.32 3.26 7.39
CA LYS A 65 18.90 3.51 8.72
C LYS A 65 19.05 2.23 9.56
N ASN A 66 18.41 1.12 9.16
CA ASN A 66 18.38 -0.14 9.91
C ASN A 66 17.73 -0.01 11.29
N THR A 67 16.67 0.81 11.39
CA THR A 67 15.95 1.08 12.64
C THR A 67 14.44 0.95 12.47
N ILE A 68 13.74 0.74 13.60
CA ILE A 68 12.30 0.98 13.70
C ILE A 68 12.11 2.25 14.51
N GLU A 69 11.46 3.24 13.90
CA GLU A 69 11.10 4.49 14.58
C GLU A 69 9.72 4.35 15.22
N VAL A 70 9.65 4.63 16.50
CA VAL A 70 8.39 4.65 17.26
C VAL A 70 7.94 6.09 17.40
N VAL A 71 6.81 6.41 16.78
CA VAL A 71 6.25 7.77 16.73
C VAL A 71 5.03 7.85 17.61
N ASP A 72 4.97 8.83 18.49
CA ASP A 72 3.76 9.25 19.19
C ASP A 72 2.97 10.17 18.25
N LEU A 73 1.83 9.70 17.77
CA LEU A 73 0.99 10.40 16.80
C LEU A 73 0.29 11.59 17.38
N LYS A 74 -0.03 11.56 18.70
CA LYS A 74 -0.65 12.68 19.41
C LYS A 74 0.36 13.77 19.71
N ALA A 75 1.53 13.39 20.23
CA ALA A 75 2.60 14.34 20.54
C ALA A 75 3.33 14.84 19.29
N GLY A 76 3.15 14.18 18.13
CA GLY A 76 3.74 14.55 16.84
C GLY A 76 5.26 14.44 16.83
N ARG A 77 5.85 13.38 17.42
CA ARG A 77 7.31 13.21 17.50
C ARG A 77 7.73 11.75 17.65
N ILE A 78 8.97 11.46 17.27
CA ILE A 78 9.63 10.19 17.61
C ILE A 78 9.81 10.12 19.12
N ILE A 79 9.41 9.01 19.74
CA ILE A 79 9.59 8.74 21.17
C ILE A 79 10.64 7.66 21.45
N LYS A 80 10.97 6.85 20.43
CA LYS A 80 12.03 5.85 20.53
C LYS A 80 12.52 5.41 19.15
N THR A 81 13.82 5.20 19.04
CA THR A 81 14.47 4.54 17.90
C THR A 81 14.97 3.18 18.36
N LEU A 82 14.59 2.13 17.65
CA LEU A 82 15.03 0.76 17.92
C LEU A 82 16.05 0.35 16.85
N PRO A 83 17.34 0.19 17.19
CA PRO A 83 18.37 -0.21 16.25
C PRO A 83 18.47 -1.74 16.09
N GLY A 84 19.26 -2.19 15.12
CA GLY A 84 19.66 -3.58 14.98
C GLY A 84 18.76 -4.41 14.06
N PHE A 85 18.00 -3.77 13.19
CA PHE A 85 17.17 -4.44 12.19
C PHE A 85 17.87 -4.38 10.83
N ALA A 86 18.34 -5.50 10.32
CA ALA A 86 19.10 -5.55 9.06
C ALA A 86 18.19 -5.37 7.82
N LYS A 87 18.07 -4.12 7.33
CA LYS A 87 17.15 -3.73 6.24
C LYS A 87 15.68 -4.06 6.63
N PRO A 88 15.09 -3.35 7.64
CA PRO A 88 13.72 -3.61 8.05
C PRO A 88 12.77 -3.19 6.93
N GLN A 89 11.87 -4.09 6.55
CA GLN A 89 10.88 -3.89 5.49
C GLN A 89 9.46 -4.03 6.04
N GLY A 90 9.06 -5.23 6.42
CA GLY A 90 7.73 -5.48 6.98
C GLY A 90 7.60 -5.09 8.44
N VAL A 91 6.50 -4.41 8.78
CA VAL A 91 6.12 -4.12 10.16
C VAL A 91 4.67 -4.46 10.36
N ARG A 92 4.35 -5.26 11.38
CA ARG A 92 2.97 -5.63 11.70
C ARG A 92 2.72 -5.53 13.21
N PHE A 93 1.75 -4.72 13.58
CA PHE A 93 1.23 -4.68 14.94
C PHE A 93 -0.02 -5.57 15.06
N VAL A 94 -0.05 -6.43 16.07
CA VAL A 94 -1.18 -7.33 16.38
C VAL A 94 -1.72 -6.96 17.76
N PRO A 95 -2.79 -6.15 17.83
CA PRO A 95 -3.26 -5.54 19.08
C PRO A 95 -3.73 -6.55 20.13
N GLU A 96 -4.43 -7.62 19.73
CA GLU A 96 -4.93 -8.64 20.64
C GLU A 96 -3.82 -9.47 21.28
N LEU A 97 -2.66 -9.57 20.66
CA LEU A 97 -1.48 -10.23 21.20
C LEU A 97 -0.51 -9.25 21.88
N LYS A 98 -0.73 -7.94 21.70
CA LYS A 98 0.20 -6.87 22.12
C LYS A 98 1.62 -7.11 21.59
N ARG A 99 1.71 -7.55 20.33
CA ARG A 99 2.97 -7.89 19.65
C ARG A 99 3.21 -6.96 18.47
N LEU A 100 4.49 -6.64 18.31
CA LEU A 100 5.00 -6.01 17.11
C LEU A 100 5.93 -7.00 16.41
N PHE A 101 5.73 -7.20 15.12
CA PHE A 101 6.55 -8.07 14.28
C PHE A 101 7.29 -7.23 13.26
N VAL A 102 8.57 -7.51 13.08
CA VAL A 102 9.45 -6.83 12.13
C VAL A 102 10.12 -7.87 11.26
N ALA A 103 9.92 -7.80 9.95
CA ALA A 103 10.61 -8.60 8.97
C ALA A 103 11.82 -7.83 8.42
N THR A 104 12.98 -8.47 8.32
CA THR A 104 14.22 -7.88 7.84
C THR A 104 14.74 -8.59 6.60
N GLY A 105 14.97 -7.83 5.54
CA GLY A 105 15.27 -8.38 4.22
C GLY A 105 16.70 -8.91 4.07
N LEU A 106 17.67 -8.38 4.84
CA LEU A 106 19.07 -8.72 4.64
C LEU A 106 19.45 -10.07 5.29
N ASP A 107 18.83 -10.41 6.41
CA ASP A 107 19.09 -11.62 7.17
C ASP A 107 17.91 -12.61 7.24
N GLY A 108 16.75 -12.23 6.63
CA GLY A 108 15.55 -13.05 6.60
C GLY A 108 14.89 -13.26 7.96
N ALA A 109 15.16 -12.37 8.93
CA ALA A 109 14.61 -12.53 10.27
C ALA A 109 13.19 -11.98 10.39
N LEU A 110 12.40 -12.65 11.25
CA LEU A 110 11.16 -12.14 11.82
C LEU A 110 11.37 -11.95 13.32
N THR A 111 11.53 -10.69 13.73
CA THR A 111 11.70 -10.33 15.14
C THR A 111 10.35 -10.02 15.78
N THR A 112 10.06 -10.66 16.89
CA THR A 112 8.87 -10.43 17.72
C THR A 112 9.22 -9.55 18.91
N LEU A 113 8.49 -8.45 19.09
CA LEU A 113 8.65 -7.55 20.24
C LEU A 113 7.35 -7.48 21.06
N ASP A 114 7.51 -7.29 22.36
CA ASP A 114 6.41 -6.80 23.20
C ASP A 114 6.10 -5.35 22.82
N ALA A 115 4.90 -5.08 22.33
CA ALA A 115 4.57 -3.76 21.80
C ALA A 115 4.47 -2.67 22.89
N ARG A 116 4.34 -3.02 24.16
CA ARG A 116 4.29 -2.06 25.27
C ARG A 116 5.70 -1.65 25.73
N THR A 117 6.57 -2.64 25.96
CA THR A 117 7.94 -2.40 26.47
C THR A 117 8.95 -2.17 25.34
N LEU A 118 8.63 -2.63 24.13
CA LEU A 118 9.50 -2.65 22.94
C LEU A 118 10.75 -3.54 23.14
N SER A 119 10.67 -4.50 24.05
CA SER A 119 11.72 -5.50 24.24
C SER A 119 11.55 -6.64 23.24
N VAL A 120 12.65 -7.14 22.72
CA VAL A 120 12.66 -8.34 21.86
C VAL A 120 12.29 -9.56 22.69
N LEU A 121 11.32 -10.32 22.19
CA LEU A 121 10.83 -11.56 22.80
C LEU A 121 11.42 -12.78 22.12
N GLY A 122 11.78 -12.68 20.86
CA GLY A 122 12.37 -13.75 20.08
C GLY A 122 12.61 -13.32 18.65
N THR A 123 13.44 -14.07 17.94
CA THR A 123 13.72 -13.92 16.52
C THR A 123 13.68 -15.29 15.87
N ALA A 124 12.92 -15.43 14.80
CA ALA A 124 12.93 -16.58 13.92
C ALA A 124 13.55 -16.20 12.57
N HIS A 125 14.10 -17.14 11.84
CA HIS A 125 14.67 -16.90 10.52
C HIS A 125 13.90 -17.68 9.46
N GLY A 126 13.47 -16.97 8.42
CA GLY A 126 12.93 -17.50 7.18
C GLY A 126 13.91 -17.32 6.04
N SER A 127 13.40 -16.97 4.86
CA SER A 127 14.21 -16.70 3.68
C SER A 127 14.66 -15.26 3.61
N LEU A 128 15.83 -15.02 2.99
CA LEU A 128 16.35 -13.67 2.68
C LEU A 128 15.36 -12.90 1.82
N GLY A 129 15.38 -11.57 1.88
CA GLY A 129 14.43 -10.72 1.19
C GLY A 129 13.07 -10.69 1.87
N ALA A 130 12.99 -10.99 3.17
CA ALA A 130 11.75 -10.91 3.94
C ALA A 130 11.20 -9.47 3.91
N ASP A 131 9.93 -9.34 3.52
CA ASP A 131 9.28 -8.08 3.24
C ASP A 131 7.92 -7.99 3.94
N ALA A 132 6.83 -7.86 3.20
CA ALA A 132 5.49 -7.64 3.74
C ALA A 132 5.01 -8.76 4.69
N ILE A 133 4.31 -8.36 5.75
CA ILE A 133 3.75 -9.26 6.74
C ILE A 133 2.22 -9.22 6.69
N GLY A 134 1.58 -10.29 6.22
CA GLY A 134 0.15 -10.54 6.39
C GLY A 134 -0.16 -11.15 7.76
N TYR A 135 -1.34 -10.88 8.31
CA TYR A 135 -1.78 -11.49 9.56
C TYR A 135 -3.21 -12.01 9.45
N ASP A 136 -3.42 -13.24 9.85
CA ASP A 136 -4.73 -13.87 9.94
C ASP A 136 -5.21 -13.93 11.40
N PRO A 137 -6.24 -13.13 11.78
CA PRO A 137 -6.73 -13.13 13.15
C PRO A 137 -7.48 -14.41 13.55
N ARG A 138 -7.92 -15.27 12.60
CA ARG A 138 -8.58 -16.55 12.91
C ARG A 138 -7.57 -17.64 13.27
N THR A 139 -6.53 -17.80 12.44
CA THR A 139 -5.49 -18.84 12.65
C THR A 139 -4.40 -18.38 13.60
N LYS A 140 -4.24 -17.06 13.78
CA LYS A 140 -3.10 -16.42 14.47
C LYS A 140 -1.78 -16.70 13.75
N TYR A 141 -1.82 -16.76 12.41
CA TYR A 141 -0.64 -16.94 11.58
C TYR A 141 -0.21 -15.61 10.94
N LEU A 142 1.10 -15.48 10.82
CA LEU A 142 1.75 -14.44 10.03
C LEU A 142 2.23 -15.05 8.72
N TYR A 143 2.09 -14.33 7.64
CA TYR A 143 2.55 -14.69 6.31
C TYR A 143 3.60 -13.68 5.88
N VAL A 144 4.84 -14.13 5.76
CA VAL A 144 5.98 -13.28 5.39
C VAL A 144 6.43 -13.65 4.00
N GLY A 145 6.30 -12.71 3.09
CA GLY A 145 6.80 -12.87 1.73
C GLY A 145 8.30 -12.58 1.65
N SER A 146 9.02 -13.32 0.79
CA SER A 146 10.47 -13.22 0.68
C SER A 146 11.00 -13.76 -0.63
N GLY A 147 12.32 -13.69 -0.83
CA GLY A 147 13.02 -14.33 -1.95
C GLY A 147 13.11 -13.45 -3.20
N GLY A 148 13.16 -14.07 -4.37
CA GLY A 148 13.24 -13.40 -5.66
C GLY A 148 14.46 -12.51 -5.83
N SER A 149 14.32 -11.41 -6.58
CA SER A 149 15.39 -10.44 -6.82
C SER A 149 15.96 -9.83 -5.52
N ASP A 150 15.15 -9.67 -4.47
CA ASP A 150 15.57 -9.09 -3.20
C ASP A 150 16.53 -10.01 -2.41
N ALA A 151 16.48 -11.30 -2.69
CA ALA A 151 17.40 -12.32 -2.15
C ALA A 151 18.43 -12.80 -3.17
N ASN A 152 18.46 -12.22 -4.39
CA ASN A 152 19.25 -12.70 -5.52
C ASN A 152 18.96 -14.18 -5.85
N LYS A 153 17.68 -14.56 -5.83
CA LYS A 153 17.18 -15.91 -6.11
C LYS A 153 16.14 -15.89 -7.22
N ALA A 154 16.01 -16.99 -7.96
CA ALA A 154 14.97 -17.16 -8.97
C ALA A 154 13.59 -17.46 -8.35
N THR A 155 13.55 -18.04 -7.17
CA THR A 155 12.33 -18.41 -6.44
C THR A 155 12.17 -17.54 -5.20
N GLY A 156 10.96 -17.49 -4.68
CA GLY A 156 10.64 -16.87 -3.40
C GLY A 156 9.95 -17.85 -2.46
N ASP A 157 9.58 -17.36 -1.31
CA ASP A 157 8.87 -18.11 -0.29
C ASP A 157 7.78 -17.25 0.35
N LEU A 158 6.65 -17.86 0.65
CA LEU A 158 5.71 -17.37 1.64
C LEU A 158 5.92 -18.20 2.92
N THR A 159 6.63 -17.64 3.88
CA THR A 159 6.89 -18.32 5.15
C THR A 159 5.76 -18.03 6.13
N VAL A 160 5.26 -19.07 6.79
CA VAL A 160 4.16 -18.99 7.77
C VAL A 160 4.76 -19.11 9.17
N PHE A 161 4.44 -18.12 10.03
CA PHE A 161 4.84 -18.13 11.44
C PHE A 161 3.62 -18.08 12.35
N SER A 162 3.74 -18.66 13.53
CA SER A 162 2.78 -18.47 14.61
C SER A 162 2.94 -17.07 15.22
N ALA A 163 1.90 -16.26 15.24
CA ALA A 163 1.93 -14.95 15.90
C ALA A 163 1.97 -15.04 17.43
N LYS A 164 1.71 -16.22 18.02
CA LYS A 164 1.73 -16.41 19.47
C LYS A 164 3.15 -16.44 20.05
N ASP A 165 4.08 -17.04 19.30
CA ASP A 165 5.44 -17.31 19.79
C ASP A 165 6.54 -17.06 18.74
N GLY A 166 6.19 -16.71 17.50
CA GLY A 166 7.12 -16.47 16.40
C GLY A 166 7.65 -17.75 15.74
N THR A 167 7.16 -18.93 16.13
CA THR A 167 7.64 -20.22 15.57
C THR A 167 7.30 -20.34 14.10
N GLN A 168 8.26 -20.74 13.26
CA GLN A 168 8.02 -21.08 11.87
C GLN A 168 7.20 -22.35 11.76
N MET A 169 6.09 -22.30 11.03
CA MET A 169 5.13 -23.41 10.88
C MET A 169 5.27 -24.11 9.54
N ALA A 170 5.43 -23.34 8.46
CA ALA A 170 5.49 -23.84 7.09
C ALA A 170 6.17 -22.81 6.17
N ALA A 171 6.49 -23.24 4.95
CA ALA A 171 6.88 -22.37 3.86
C ALA A 171 6.29 -22.90 2.55
N LEU A 172 5.74 -22.00 1.73
CA LEU A 172 5.30 -22.28 0.38
C LEU A 172 6.30 -21.65 -0.59
N ILE A 173 6.91 -22.46 -1.44
CA ILE A 173 7.81 -21.96 -2.49
C ILE A 173 6.98 -21.31 -3.58
N THR A 174 7.42 -20.14 -4.04
CA THR A 174 6.79 -19.35 -5.10
C THR A 174 7.72 -19.22 -6.30
N ASP A 175 7.14 -18.90 -7.49
CA ASP A 175 7.88 -18.81 -8.75
C ASP A 175 8.86 -17.61 -8.81
N ALA A 176 8.77 -16.68 -7.87
CA ALA A 176 9.62 -15.51 -7.69
C ALA A 176 9.33 -14.90 -6.32
N HIS A 177 9.79 -13.68 -6.02
CA HIS A 177 9.51 -12.99 -4.75
C HIS A 177 8.01 -13.07 -4.39
N ALA A 178 7.70 -13.57 -3.20
CA ALA A 178 6.38 -13.44 -2.61
C ALA A 178 6.24 -12.04 -1.98
N GLY A 179 5.31 -11.24 -2.49
CA GLY A 179 5.06 -9.90 -2.00
C GLY A 179 4.01 -9.84 -0.89
N GLY A 180 3.26 -8.73 -0.88
CA GLY A 180 2.18 -8.53 0.08
C GLY A 180 1.06 -9.57 -0.03
N SER A 181 0.30 -9.68 1.05
CA SER A 181 -0.86 -10.58 1.12
C SER A 181 -2.05 -9.90 1.79
N VAL A 182 -3.26 -10.28 1.37
CA VAL A 182 -4.52 -9.91 2.01
C VAL A 182 -5.37 -11.15 2.26
N ILE A 183 -6.01 -11.19 3.44
CA ILE A 183 -6.75 -12.34 3.92
C ILE A 183 -8.23 -11.98 4.03
N GLN A 184 -9.11 -12.82 3.51
CA GLN A 184 -10.54 -12.69 3.75
C GLN A 184 -10.83 -12.82 5.24
N THR A 185 -11.66 -11.92 5.78
CA THR A 185 -12.06 -11.97 7.18
C THR A 185 -13.17 -12.98 7.43
N ARG A 186 -14.08 -13.15 6.48
CA ARG A 186 -15.23 -14.05 6.51
C ARG A 186 -15.04 -15.29 5.63
N GLY A 187 -14.39 -15.12 4.48
CA GLY A 187 -14.11 -16.21 3.53
C GLY A 187 -12.91 -17.07 3.91
N GLU A 188 -12.53 -17.97 3.02
CA GLU A 188 -11.49 -18.98 3.25
C GLU A 188 -10.22 -18.73 2.43
N HIS A 189 -10.12 -17.59 1.73
CA HIS A 189 -8.98 -17.32 0.86
C HIS A 189 -8.00 -16.31 1.46
N LEU A 190 -6.74 -16.57 1.15
CA LEU A 190 -5.59 -15.69 1.29
C LEU A 190 -5.05 -15.42 -0.11
N TYR A 191 -4.88 -14.16 -0.47
CA TYR A 191 -4.32 -13.71 -1.76
C TYR A 191 -2.91 -13.23 -1.54
N VAL A 192 -1.97 -13.69 -2.37
CA VAL A 192 -0.53 -13.38 -2.28
C VAL A 192 -0.04 -12.87 -3.62
N LEU A 193 0.66 -11.75 -3.62
CA LEU A 193 1.30 -11.21 -4.83
C LEU A 193 2.58 -11.96 -5.17
N VAL A 194 2.81 -12.17 -6.47
CA VAL A 194 4.11 -12.54 -7.02
C VAL A 194 4.50 -11.48 -8.07
N PRO A 195 5.09 -10.35 -7.62
CA PRO A 195 5.26 -9.14 -8.43
C PRO A 195 6.04 -9.35 -9.73
N GLU A 196 7.13 -10.12 -9.69
CA GLU A 196 8.00 -10.36 -10.84
C GLU A 196 7.35 -11.23 -11.93
N LYS A 197 6.26 -11.91 -11.59
CA LYS A 197 5.48 -12.76 -12.51
C LYS A 197 4.13 -12.16 -12.87
N ALA A 198 3.78 -10.98 -12.33
CA ALA A 198 2.46 -10.39 -12.48
C ALA A 198 1.33 -11.37 -12.13
N GLN A 199 1.47 -12.04 -10.99
CA GLN A 199 0.57 -13.11 -10.56
C GLN A 199 -0.03 -12.83 -9.19
N VAL A 200 -1.20 -13.44 -8.94
CA VAL A 200 -1.80 -13.59 -7.63
C VAL A 200 -1.96 -15.08 -7.34
N LEU A 201 -1.40 -15.55 -6.24
CA LEU A 201 -1.69 -16.88 -5.70
C LEU A 201 -2.90 -16.78 -4.79
N VAL A 202 -3.81 -17.75 -4.92
CA VAL A 202 -4.95 -17.91 -4.02
C VAL A 202 -4.72 -19.15 -3.19
N LEU A 203 -4.67 -18.97 -1.88
CA LEU A 203 -4.44 -20.06 -0.95
C LEU A 203 -5.70 -20.28 -0.10
N ASP A 204 -6.00 -21.53 0.21
CA ASP A 204 -6.92 -21.86 1.29
C ASP A 204 -6.26 -21.48 2.62
N ARG A 205 -6.84 -20.55 3.37
CA ARG A 205 -6.24 -20.00 4.60
C ARG A 205 -6.10 -21.02 5.73
N ARG A 206 -6.92 -22.08 5.72
CA ARG A 206 -6.92 -23.10 6.76
C ARG A 206 -5.84 -24.16 6.54
N THR A 207 -5.65 -24.56 5.29
CA THR A 207 -4.71 -25.63 4.92
C THR A 207 -3.38 -25.11 4.39
N GLY A 208 -3.33 -23.85 3.93
CA GLY A 208 -2.20 -23.26 3.20
C GLY A 208 -2.08 -23.77 1.77
N ALA A 209 -2.98 -24.65 1.29
CA ALA A 209 -2.93 -25.18 -0.06
C ALA A 209 -3.22 -24.11 -1.11
N GLN A 210 -2.44 -24.09 -2.20
CA GLN A 210 -2.72 -23.26 -3.35
C GLN A 210 -3.95 -23.80 -4.09
N VAL A 211 -5.03 -23.00 -4.15
CA VAL A 211 -6.29 -23.36 -4.82
C VAL A 211 -6.42 -22.72 -6.21
N ALA A 212 -5.73 -21.59 -6.43
CA ALA A 212 -5.64 -20.96 -7.75
C ALA A 212 -4.34 -20.17 -7.91
N LYS A 213 -3.99 -19.89 -9.18
CA LYS A 213 -2.92 -18.98 -9.57
C LYS A 213 -3.42 -18.17 -10.76
N TRP A 214 -3.51 -16.85 -10.58
CA TRP A 214 -4.01 -15.93 -11.59
C TRP A 214 -2.86 -15.15 -12.21
N ALA A 215 -2.59 -15.38 -13.48
CA ALA A 215 -1.69 -14.53 -14.26
C ALA A 215 -2.48 -13.33 -14.79
N ILE A 216 -1.92 -12.13 -14.68
CA ILE A 216 -2.58 -10.90 -15.09
C ILE A 216 -1.85 -10.35 -16.31
N PRO A 217 -2.41 -10.54 -17.51
CA PRO A 217 -1.74 -10.12 -18.73
C PRO A 217 -1.65 -8.61 -18.85
N GLY A 218 -0.60 -8.13 -19.53
CA GLY A 218 -0.42 -6.71 -19.85
C GLY A 218 0.12 -5.85 -18.73
N ILE A 219 0.47 -6.43 -17.56
CA ILE A 219 1.05 -5.69 -16.45
C ILE A 219 2.43 -6.25 -16.05
N GLN A 220 3.18 -5.42 -15.32
CA GLN A 220 4.42 -5.82 -14.65
C GLN A 220 4.45 -5.22 -13.25
N ARG A 221 4.89 -6.01 -12.24
CA ARG A 221 5.08 -5.60 -10.85
C ARG A 221 3.79 -5.12 -10.17
N ASN A 222 2.92 -6.07 -9.84
CA ASN A 222 1.81 -5.88 -8.91
C ASN A 222 2.37 -5.91 -7.47
N VAL A 223 2.46 -4.75 -6.82
CA VAL A 223 3.26 -4.56 -5.58
C VAL A 223 2.42 -4.29 -4.34
N ALA A 224 1.18 -3.87 -4.48
CA ALA A 224 0.27 -3.59 -3.39
C ALA A 224 -1.09 -4.26 -3.65
N LEU A 225 -1.82 -4.60 -2.59
CA LEU A 225 -3.15 -5.16 -2.71
C LEU A 225 -4.04 -4.79 -1.53
N ASP A 226 -5.33 -4.70 -1.81
CA ASP A 226 -6.38 -4.61 -0.79
C ASP A 226 -7.67 -5.26 -1.29
N LEU A 227 -8.64 -5.47 -0.42
CA LEU A 227 -9.81 -6.31 -0.69
C LEU A 227 -11.12 -5.64 -0.23
N ASP A 228 -12.05 -5.45 -1.17
CA ASP A 228 -13.48 -5.34 -0.86
C ASP A 228 -14.08 -6.74 -0.81
N GLU A 229 -14.05 -7.34 0.37
CA GLU A 229 -14.58 -8.70 0.54
C GLU A 229 -16.09 -8.77 0.26
N LYS A 230 -16.84 -7.73 0.63
CA LYS A 230 -18.30 -7.67 0.44
C LYS A 230 -18.68 -7.51 -1.03
N GLY A 231 -17.97 -6.66 -1.77
CA GLY A 231 -18.16 -6.43 -3.20
C GLY A 231 -17.47 -7.47 -4.08
N HIS A 232 -16.69 -8.39 -3.51
CA HIS A 232 -15.88 -9.38 -4.22
C HIS A 232 -14.90 -8.73 -5.21
N ARG A 233 -14.19 -7.67 -4.78
CA ARG A 233 -13.18 -7.00 -5.58
C ARG A 233 -11.83 -7.05 -4.88
N LEU A 234 -10.82 -7.55 -5.60
CA LEU A 234 -9.42 -7.52 -5.20
C LEU A 234 -8.74 -6.41 -5.98
N PHE A 235 -8.17 -5.44 -5.27
CA PHE A 235 -7.46 -4.31 -5.84
C PHE A 235 -5.98 -4.58 -5.87
N LEU A 236 -5.34 -4.41 -7.03
CA LEU A 236 -3.91 -4.60 -7.23
C LEU A 236 -3.26 -3.29 -7.66
N GLY A 237 -2.32 -2.81 -6.88
CA GLY A 237 -1.46 -1.69 -7.25
C GLY A 237 -0.35 -2.16 -8.18
N VAL A 238 -0.29 -1.64 -9.39
CA VAL A 238 0.61 -2.04 -10.48
C VAL A 238 1.54 -0.90 -10.85
N ARG A 239 2.83 -1.21 -11.07
CA ARG A 239 3.82 -0.20 -11.47
C ARG A 239 3.93 0.02 -12.97
N THR A 240 3.63 -0.99 -13.79
CA THR A 240 3.79 -0.89 -15.26
C THR A 240 2.66 -1.61 -15.98
N PRO A 241 1.77 -0.88 -16.70
CA PRO A 241 1.58 0.56 -16.56
C PRO A 241 1.09 0.94 -15.15
N ALA A 242 1.36 2.17 -14.70
CA ALA A 242 0.93 2.62 -13.38
C ALA A 242 -0.59 2.64 -13.29
N SER A 243 -1.16 1.69 -12.55
CA SER A 243 -2.60 1.47 -12.48
C SER A 243 -3.04 0.74 -11.22
N VAL A 244 -4.30 0.86 -10.87
CA VAL A 244 -4.99 -0.11 -10.01
C VAL A 244 -5.75 -1.06 -10.92
N VAL A 245 -5.39 -2.33 -10.90
CA VAL A 245 -6.14 -3.39 -11.59
C VAL A 245 -7.12 -4.01 -10.60
N VAL A 246 -8.38 -4.08 -10.98
CA VAL A 246 -9.45 -4.64 -10.15
C VAL A 246 -9.81 -6.01 -10.67
N LEU A 247 -9.78 -7.00 -9.80
CA LEU A 247 -10.18 -8.38 -10.12
C LEU A 247 -11.49 -8.74 -9.39
N ASP A 248 -12.29 -9.60 -10.02
CA ASP A 248 -13.27 -10.38 -9.26
C ASP A 248 -12.51 -11.36 -8.37
N SER A 249 -12.68 -11.27 -7.06
CA SER A 249 -11.89 -12.04 -6.08
C SER A 249 -12.25 -13.52 -6.01
N ARG A 250 -13.27 -13.98 -6.74
CA ARG A 250 -13.67 -15.39 -6.81
C ARG A 250 -13.08 -16.09 -8.03
N SER A 251 -12.95 -15.36 -9.15
CA SER A 251 -12.54 -15.93 -10.45
C SER A 251 -11.16 -15.46 -10.91
N GLY A 252 -10.65 -14.33 -10.39
CA GLY A 252 -9.44 -13.68 -10.88
C GLY A 252 -9.63 -12.91 -12.20
N ALA A 253 -10.86 -12.80 -12.70
CA ALA A 253 -11.15 -12.04 -13.91
C ALA A 253 -10.88 -10.54 -13.68
N VAL A 254 -10.19 -9.90 -14.63
CA VAL A 254 -9.99 -8.43 -14.62
C VAL A 254 -11.31 -7.76 -14.96
N VAL A 255 -11.79 -6.89 -14.07
CA VAL A 255 -13.05 -6.13 -14.26
C VAL A 255 -12.81 -4.65 -14.56
N ALA A 256 -11.70 -4.09 -14.06
CA ALA A 256 -11.32 -2.70 -14.35
C ALA A 256 -9.80 -2.50 -14.29
N SER A 257 -9.32 -1.45 -14.95
CA SER A 257 -7.96 -0.95 -14.82
C SER A 257 -8.00 0.57 -14.81
N ILE A 258 -7.48 1.17 -13.73
CA ILE A 258 -7.60 2.60 -13.43
C ILE A 258 -6.21 3.21 -13.40
N PRO A 259 -5.87 4.15 -14.30
CA PRO A 259 -4.59 4.85 -14.25
C PRO A 259 -4.39 5.56 -12.91
N THR A 260 -3.21 5.43 -12.31
CA THR A 260 -2.89 6.04 -11.02
C THR A 260 -1.46 6.59 -10.99
N VAL A 261 -1.03 7.07 -9.80
CA VAL A 261 0.32 7.58 -9.56
C VAL A 261 1.39 6.54 -9.87
N GLY A 262 2.48 6.97 -10.51
CA GLY A 262 3.62 6.12 -10.82
C GLY A 262 4.49 5.77 -9.62
N THR A 263 5.29 4.71 -9.76
CA THR A 263 6.12 4.14 -8.69
C THR A 263 5.29 3.81 -7.43
N LEU A 264 4.08 3.32 -7.65
CA LEU A 264 3.12 2.96 -6.61
C LEU A 264 3.71 1.91 -5.65
N ASP A 265 3.38 2.05 -4.36
CA ASP A 265 3.69 1.06 -3.31
C ASP A 265 2.58 1.01 -2.22
N GLY A 266 1.88 2.12 -2.00
CA GLY A 266 0.75 2.18 -1.07
C GLY A 266 -0.58 2.06 -1.79
N LEU A 267 -1.45 1.19 -1.29
CA LEU A 267 -2.83 1.02 -1.70
C LEU A 267 -3.66 0.69 -0.48
N SER A 268 -4.75 1.42 -0.27
CA SER A 268 -5.73 1.14 0.77
C SER A 268 -7.14 1.37 0.24
N TYR A 269 -8.08 0.51 0.64
CA TYR A 269 -9.50 0.66 0.34
C TYR A 269 -10.27 1.00 1.61
N ASP A 270 -10.96 2.14 1.60
CA ASP A 270 -11.91 2.52 2.64
C ASP A 270 -13.32 2.00 2.27
N GLN A 271 -13.75 0.98 2.97
CA GLN A 271 -15.06 0.36 2.74
C GLN A 271 -16.23 1.31 3.10
N ALA A 272 -16.02 2.24 4.03
CA ALA A 272 -17.07 3.15 4.49
C ALA A 272 -17.44 4.18 3.42
N THR A 273 -16.43 4.79 2.79
CA THR A 273 -16.59 5.79 1.73
C THR A 273 -16.50 5.19 0.33
N ARG A 274 -16.11 3.92 0.21
CA ARG A 274 -15.81 3.22 -1.04
C ARG A 274 -14.74 3.95 -1.86
N ARG A 275 -13.66 4.36 -1.20
CA ARG A 275 -12.53 5.08 -1.81
C ARG A 275 -11.27 4.24 -1.78
N LEU A 276 -10.51 4.29 -2.87
CA LEU A 276 -9.14 3.79 -2.95
C LEU A 276 -8.17 4.96 -2.78
N TYR A 277 -7.19 4.78 -1.93
CA TYR A 277 -6.05 5.69 -1.76
C TYR A 277 -4.82 5.01 -2.30
N THR A 278 -4.17 5.61 -3.29
CA THR A 278 -2.91 5.11 -3.83
C THR A 278 -1.82 6.15 -3.65
N THR A 279 -0.64 5.71 -3.18
CA THR A 279 0.53 6.57 -3.01
C THR A 279 1.69 6.05 -3.84
N GLY A 280 2.45 6.97 -4.44
CA GLY A 280 3.53 6.61 -5.34
C GLY A 280 4.72 7.55 -5.28
N GLY A 281 5.88 7.04 -5.70
CA GLY A 281 7.15 7.75 -5.65
C GLY A 281 7.24 8.99 -6.53
N GLU A 282 6.30 9.18 -7.46
CA GLU A 282 6.14 10.46 -8.19
C GLU A 282 5.73 11.62 -7.28
N GLY A 283 5.35 11.34 -6.03
CA GLY A 283 5.05 12.34 -5.03
C GLY A 283 3.59 12.77 -4.97
N PHE A 284 2.68 11.88 -5.33
CA PHE A 284 1.23 12.14 -5.27
C PHE A 284 0.47 11.04 -4.53
N ILE A 285 -0.69 11.44 -4.04
CA ILE A 285 -1.76 10.56 -3.58
C ILE A 285 -2.90 10.70 -4.59
N ASP A 286 -3.33 9.61 -5.22
CA ASP A 286 -4.57 9.58 -5.96
C ASP A 286 -5.70 9.03 -5.08
N VAL A 287 -6.84 9.70 -5.12
CA VAL A 287 -8.08 9.24 -4.49
C VAL A 287 -9.05 8.84 -5.59
N THR A 288 -9.47 7.59 -5.58
CA THR A 288 -10.38 7.02 -6.56
C THR A 288 -11.67 6.61 -5.89
N GLN A 289 -12.80 7.13 -6.36
CA GLN A 289 -14.13 6.73 -5.90
C GLN A 289 -14.59 5.48 -6.66
N GLN A 290 -15.03 4.47 -5.92
CA GLN A 290 -15.77 3.36 -6.48
C GLN A 290 -17.24 3.78 -6.63
N MET A 291 -17.68 3.99 -7.87
CA MET A 291 -19.05 4.39 -8.20
C MET A 291 -20.01 3.21 -8.02
N ASP A 292 -19.63 2.07 -8.58
CA ASP A 292 -20.25 0.76 -8.36
C ASP A 292 -19.16 -0.33 -8.33
N ALA A 293 -19.54 -1.60 -8.42
CA ALA A 293 -18.60 -2.72 -8.32
C ALA A 293 -17.52 -2.68 -9.42
N ASP A 294 -17.82 -2.16 -10.60
CA ASP A 294 -16.95 -2.26 -11.79
C ASP A 294 -16.54 -0.89 -12.35
N HIS A 295 -17.10 0.22 -11.83
CA HIS A 295 -16.82 1.57 -12.30
C HIS A 295 -16.13 2.40 -11.21
N TYR A 296 -15.05 3.06 -11.59
CA TYR A 296 -14.14 3.79 -10.72
C TYR A 296 -13.76 5.12 -11.36
N GLU A 297 -13.72 6.20 -10.57
CA GLU A 297 -13.34 7.52 -11.03
C GLU A 297 -12.30 8.14 -10.08
N ARG A 298 -11.19 8.65 -10.61
CA ARG A 298 -10.25 9.42 -9.81
C ARG A 298 -10.85 10.79 -9.51
N ILE A 299 -11.15 11.05 -8.23
CA ILE A 299 -11.80 12.28 -7.77
C ILE A 299 -10.81 13.33 -7.25
N ALA A 300 -9.57 12.93 -6.91
CA ALA A 300 -8.52 13.88 -6.50
C ALA A 300 -7.11 13.32 -6.78
N ARG A 301 -6.16 14.27 -6.96
CA ARG A 301 -4.70 14.01 -6.93
C ARG A 301 -4.06 15.07 -6.05
N ILE A 302 -3.39 14.64 -4.97
CA ILE A 302 -2.84 15.49 -3.92
C ILE A 302 -1.32 15.30 -3.87
N GLU A 303 -0.56 16.38 -3.74
CA GLU A 303 0.90 16.30 -3.56
C GLU A 303 1.24 15.72 -2.19
N SER A 304 2.11 14.69 -2.19
CA SER A 304 2.61 14.07 -0.97
C SER A 304 4.13 14.28 -0.78
N GLY A 305 4.84 14.50 -1.84
CA GLY A 305 6.30 14.68 -1.85
C GLY A 305 7.04 13.53 -2.55
N PRO A 306 8.23 13.81 -3.09
CA PRO A 306 9.02 12.83 -3.82
C PRO A 306 9.29 11.57 -3.01
N ASN A 307 9.16 10.40 -3.65
CA ASN A 307 9.35 9.07 -3.05
C ASN A 307 8.41 8.72 -1.88
N ALA A 308 7.35 9.51 -1.63
CA ALA A 308 6.33 9.23 -0.63
C ALA A 308 5.36 8.16 -1.15
N ARG A 309 5.79 6.90 -1.12
CA ARG A 309 5.06 5.79 -1.74
C ARG A 309 4.41 4.84 -0.75
N THR A 310 4.81 4.87 0.52
CA THR A 310 4.27 3.96 1.54
C THR A 310 3.22 4.67 2.38
N SER A 311 2.06 4.06 2.51
CA SER A 311 0.93 4.62 3.24
C SER A 311 0.11 3.56 3.95
N ALA A 312 -0.70 3.98 4.93
CA ALA A 312 -1.68 3.14 5.61
C ALA A 312 -2.92 3.96 5.94
N PHE A 313 -4.09 3.47 5.59
CA PHE A 313 -5.36 4.07 5.99
C PHE A 313 -5.82 3.48 7.33
N VAL A 314 -6.27 4.35 8.23
CA VAL A 314 -6.80 4.00 9.55
C VAL A 314 -8.29 4.35 9.57
N PRO A 315 -9.17 3.35 9.36
CA PRO A 315 -10.61 3.58 9.25
C PRO A 315 -11.23 4.24 10.49
N GLU A 316 -10.75 3.87 11.70
CA GLU A 316 -11.24 4.39 12.98
C GLU A 316 -11.09 5.90 13.13
N TRP A 317 -10.10 6.48 12.43
CA TRP A 317 -9.81 7.92 12.46
C TRP A 317 -10.13 8.62 11.15
N HIS A 318 -10.57 7.88 10.13
CA HIS A 318 -10.71 8.37 8.75
C HIS A 318 -9.43 9.06 8.25
N ARG A 319 -8.26 8.49 8.55
CA ARG A 319 -6.96 9.09 8.24
C ARG A 319 -6.08 8.18 7.40
N LEU A 320 -5.49 8.79 6.37
CA LEU A 320 -4.40 8.21 5.60
C LEU A 320 -3.07 8.74 6.15
N TYR A 321 -2.21 7.85 6.62
CA TYR A 321 -0.83 8.18 6.97
C TYR A 321 0.07 7.88 5.79
N VAL A 322 1.00 8.81 5.50
CA VAL A 322 1.96 8.69 4.39
C VAL A 322 3.36 8.95 4.91
N ALA A 323 4.26 8.01 4.70
CA ALA A 323 5.68 8.18 5.00
C ALA A 323 6.36 8.95 3.87
N VAL A 324 6.88 10.13 4.17
CA VAL A 324 7.57 11.02 3.24
C VAL A 324 9.07 10.99 3.54
N PRO A 325 9.90 10.39 2.69
CA PRO A 325 11.36 10.39 2.87
C PRO A 325 11.93 11.80 2.78
N ARG A 326 13.12 11.98 3.37
CA ARG A 326 13.91 13.19 3.22
C ARG A 326 14.23 13.43 1.74
N ASP A 327 14.13 14.67 1.31
CA ASP A 327 14.64 15.13 0.04
C ASP A 327 15.68 16.27 0.24
N LYS A 328 16.13 16.90 -0.85
CA LYS A 328 17.15 17.97 -0.80
C LYS A 328 16.67 19.23 -0.06
N ASP A 329 15.36 19.47 -0.03
CA ASP A 329 14.76 20.71 0.47
C ASP A 329 14.01 20.51 1.81
N ARG A 330 13.78 19.24 2.22
CA ARG A 330 12.90 18.91 3.32
C ARG A 330 13.34 17.65 4.06
N GLY A 331 13.21 17.66 5.39
CA GLY A 331 13.42 16.49 6.24
C GLY A 331 12.38 15.40 5.99
N ALA A 332 12.64 14.18 6.48
CA ALA A 332 11.65 13.12 6.44
C ALA A 332 10.47 13.44 7.39
N GLU A 333 9.28 13.00 7.02
CA GLU A 333 8.04 13.25 7.76
C GLU A 333 7.09 12.04 7.71
N LEU A 334 6.26 11.89 8.74
CA LEU A 334 5.03 11.11 8.67
C LEU A 334 3.86 12.09 8.59
N ARG A 335 3.13 12.08 7.48
CA ARG A 335 1.99 12.96 7.26
C ARG A 335 0.68 12.23 7.50
N ALA A 336 -0.26 12.90 8.17
CA ALA A 336 -1.63 12.43 8.33
C ALA A 336 -2.57 13.31 7.51
N TYR A 337 -3.36 12.65 6.67
CA TYR A 337 -4.41 13.27 5.88
C TYR A 337 -5.77 12.76 6.38
N GLU A 338 -6.68 13.66 6.63
CA GLU A 338 -8.07 13.34 6.99
C GLU A 338 -8.92 13.16 5.73
N SER A 339 -9.61 12.02 5.64
CA SER A 339 -10.58 11.79 4.57
C SER A 339 -11.87 12.55 4.88
N VAL A 340 -12.23 13.45 4.00
CA VAL A 340 -13.48 14.21 4.08
C VAL A 340 -14.57 13.41 3.38
N PRO A 341 -15.76 13.22 3.99
CA PRO A 341 -16.86 12.42 3.43
C PRO A 341 -17.35 12.84 2.06
#